data_4c6496dacf7b8871547f2a39611f34b5
#
_entry.id   4c6496dacf7b8871547f2a39611f34b5
#
_cell.length_a   1.000
_cell.length_b   1.000
_cell.length_c   1.000
_cell.angle_alpha   90.00
_cell.angle_beta   90.00
_cell.angle_gamma   90.00
#
_symmetry.space_group_name_H-M   'P 1'
#
loop_
_entity.id
_entity.type
_entity.pdbx_description
1 polymer ?
#
loop_
_entity_poly.entity_id
_entity_poly.type
_entity_poly.pdbx_seq_one_letter_code
_entity_poly.pdbx_strand_id
1 'polypeptide(L)'
;KTGRFAALTNVRSPSEKNPDSRTRGELSLRYLTGHHKPHAYIQENSKRFEQYNGFNLLMADLSDPANSEMHWVSNRLMMGQNIRPRKVFPEQALSPGVYGLSNAMLDTPWPKVNHRVAAFAQTLAMDSGQLKNADHYLRVLADTHEASPQELPTTGVSLDWEKALSAAFIKTPSYGTRSSTILRVRKDGQFEMVERRFDANGTVGHDVVTGELSAAPGSNLSV
;
A
#
# COMPACT_ATOMS: atom_id res chain seq x y z
N LYS A 1 -14.55 1.20 11.55
CA LYS A 1 -15.36 2.35 11.98
C LYS A 1 -14.56 3.36 12.81
N THR A 2 -13.28 3.10 13.06
CA THR A 2 -12.37 4.02 13.80
C THR A 2 -11.65 5.00 12.89
N GLY A 3 -11.86 4.95 11.58
CA GLY A 3 -11.11 5.76 10.61
C GLY A 3 -9.64 5.35 10.42
N ARG A 4 -9.21 4.23 10.99
CA ARG A 4 -7.81 3.80 10.88
C ARG A 4 -7.61 2.94 9.64
N PHE A 5 -6.56 3.23 8.90
CA PHE A 5 -6.16 2.50 7.72
C PHE A 5 -4.71 2.03 7.83
N ALA A 6 -4.43 0.80 7.39
CA ALA A 6 -3.08 0.29 7.25
C ALA A 6 -2.96 -0.60 6.03
N ALA A 7 -1.89 -0.42 5.28
CA ALA A 7 -1.49 -1.29 4.18
C ALA A 7 -0.01 -1.65 4.32
N LEU A 8 0.35 -2.88 3.96
CA LEU A 8 1.71 -3.37 4.08
C LEU A 8 2.15 -4.03 2.77
N THR A 9 3.36 -3.71 2.32
CA THR A 9 4.03 -4.46 1.26
C THR A 9 5.33 -5.07 1.76
N ASN A 10 5.70 -6.21 1.22
CA ASN A 10 7.02 -6.78 1.42
C ASN A 10 8.05 -5.99 0.61
N VAL A 11 9.24 -5.78 1.16
CA VAL A 11 10.39 -5.35 0.35
C VAL A 11 11.01 -6.57 -0.31
N ARG A 12 11.24 -6.51 -1.63
CA ARG A 12 11.85 -7.59 -2.41
C ARG A 12 13.36 -7.56 -2.25
N SER A 13 13.86 -8.37 -1.33
CA SER A 13 15.28 -8.56 -1.04
C SER A 13 15.50 -10.01 -0.58
N PRO A 14 15.55 -10.98 -1.52
CA PRO A 14 15.64 -12.39 -1.18
C PRO A 14 16.88 -12.74 -0.35
N SER A 15 18.02 -12.08 -0.60
CA SER A 15 19.28 -12.29 0.12
C SER A 15 19.23 -11.90 1.60
N GLU A 16 18.24 -11.08 1.99
CA GLU A 16 18.07 -10.61 3.39
C GLU A 16 16.91 -11.30 4.10
N LYS A 17 16.34 -12.36 3.51
CA LYS A 17 15.22 -13.09 4.11
C LYS A 17 15.71 -13.90 5.31
N ASN A 18 15.18 -13.58 6.49
CA ASN A 18 15.38 -14.36 7.70
C ASN A 18 14.09 -15.17 8.00
N PRO A 19 14.15 -16.51 8.03
CA PRO A 19 12.99 -17.36 8.30
C PRO A 19 12.46 -17.21 9.74
N ASP A 20 13.31 -16.81 10.69
CA ASP A 20 12.95 -16.65 12.10
C ASP A 20 12.35 -15.26 12.41
N SER A 21 12.26 -14.39 11.42
CA SER A 21 11.65 -13.07 11.59
C SER A 21 10.17 -13.16 11.92
N ARG A 22 9.71 -12.20 12.71
CA ARG A 22 8.28 -12.03 13.03
C ARG A 22 7.43 -11.80 11.80
N THR A 23 6.15 -12.16 11.87
CA THR A 23 5.21 -11.90 10.78
C THR A 23 4.91 -10.41 10.65
N ARG A 24 5.13 -9.86 9.45
CA ARG A 24 4.90 -8.43 9.15
C ARG A 24 3.45 -8.00 9.33
N GLY A 25 2.49 -8.91 9.12
CA GLY A 25 1.06 -8.63 9.27
C GLY A 25 0.67 -8.12 10.66
N GLU A 26 1.43 -8.49 11.70
CA GLU A 26 1.14 -7.99 13.05
C GLU A 26 1.36 -6.47 13.18
N LEU A 27 2.20 -5.85 12.33
CA LEU A 27 2.42 -4.41 12.33
C LEU A 27 1.12 -3.67 11.97
N SER A 28 0.46 -4.08 10.89
CA SER A 28 -0.82 -3.52 10.49
C SER A 28 -1.90 -3.80 11.53
N LEU A 29 -1.97 -5.05 12.04
CA LEU A 29 -2.98 -5.43 13.04
C LEU A 29 -2.83 -4.60 14.32
N ARG A 30 -1.60 -4.46 14.85
CA ARG A 30 -1.34 -3.65 16.05
C ARG A 30 -1.72 -2.20 15.88
N TYR A 31 -1.42 -1.62 14.70
CA TYR A 31 -1.85 -0.27 14.40
C TYR A 31 -3.37 -0.15 14.37
N LEU A 32 -4.07 -1.03 13.67
CA LEU A 32 -5.52 -0.99 13.50
C LEU A 32 -6.29 -1.22 14.81
N THR A 33 -5.75 -2.04 15.72
CA THR A 33 -6.38 -2.34 17.03
C THR A 33 -5.92 -1.42 18.15
N GLY A 34 -4.88 -0.62 17.92
CA GLY A 34 -4.35 0.33 18.89
C GLY A 34 -5.05 1.70 18.85
N HIS A 35 -4.49 2.66 19.60
CA HIS A 35 -5.04 4.00 19.72
C HIS A 35 -4.08 5.11 19.26
N HIS A 36 -2.81 4.77 18.98
CA HIS A 36 -1.81 5.76 18.59
C HIS A 36 -2.08 6.32 17.18
N LYS A 37 -1.84 7.60 17.01
CA LYS A 37 -1.75 8.19 15.66
C LYS A 37 -0.56 7.57 14.90
N PRO A 38 -0.51 7.64 13.56
CA PRO A 38 0.54 7.02 12.74
C PRO A 38 1.95 7.36 13.24
N HIS A 39 2.23 8.64 13.47
CA HIS A 39 3.50 9.14 14.00
C HIS A 39 3.90 8.45 15.32
N ALA A 40 3.04 8.51 16.33
CA ALA A 40 3.32 7.94 17.64
C ALA A 40 3.54 6.42 17.57
N TYR A 41 2.79 5.72 16.69
CA TYR A 41 2.96 4.31 16.45
C TYR A 41 4.36 3.99 15.90
N ILE A 42 4.86 4.79 14.93
CA ILE A 42 6.20 4.61 14.36
C ILE A 42 7.25 4.78 15.45
N GLN A 43 7.18 5.85 16.22
CA GLN A 43 8.15 6.12 17.29
C GLN A 43 8.21 5.00 18.33
N GLU A 44 7.06 4.57 18.84
CA GLU A 44 6.97 3.53 19.86
C GLU A 44 7.47 2.16 19.38
N ASN A 45 7.21 1.82 18.11
CA ASN A 45 7.54 0.52 17.56
C ASN A 45 8.86 0.48 16.79
N SER A 46 9.56 1.60 16.61
CA SER A 46 10.79 1.72 15.83
C SER A 46 11.85 0.66 16.21
N LYS A 47 12.09 0.44 17.51
CA LYS A 47 13.04 -0.57 18.01
C LYS A 47 12.66 -2.02 17.64
N ARG A 48 11.41 -2.28 17.31
CA ARG A 48 10.91 -3.60 16.92
C ARG A 48 11.02 -3.84 15.42
N PHE A 49 11.18 -2.80 14.60
CA PHE A 49 11.20 -2.93 13.15
C PHE A 49 12.34 -3.79 12.62
N GLU A 50 13.43 -3.92 13.36
CA GLU A 50 14.55 -4.81 13.02
C GLU A 50 14.20 -6.30 13.15
N GLN A 51 13.15 -6.65 13.90
CA GLN A 51 12.71 -8.04 14.10
C GLN A 51 11.94 -8.60 12.89
N TYR A 52 11.71 -7.78 11.86
CA TYR A 52 10.94 -8.16 10.69
C TYR A 52 11.79 -8.19 9.44
N ASN A 53 11.46 -9.11 8.54
CA ASN A 53 11.94 -9.02 7.16
C ASN A 53 11.52 -7.68 6.54
N GLY A 54 12.13 -7.31 5.41
CA GLY A 54 11.86 -6.05 4.74
C GLY A 54 10.38 -5.77 4.50
N PHE A 55 9.90 -4.61 4.94
CA PHE A 55 8.53 -4.16 4.78
C PHE A 55 8.43 -2.67 4.47
N ASN A 56 7.33 -2.31 3.87
CA ASN A 56 6.77 -0.97 3.85
C ASN A 56 5.44 -1.00 4.59
N LEU A 57 5.18 -0.03 5.43
CA LEU A 57 3.93 0.13 6.13
C LEU A 57 3.38 1.53 5.86
N LEU A 58 2.19 1.59 5.29
CA LEU A 58 1.41 2.79 5.09
C LEU A 58 0.31 2.82 6.14
N MET A 59 0.16 3.92 6.83
CA MET A 59 -0.84 4.11 7.89
C MET A 59 -1.53 5.45 7.72
N ALA A 60 -2.83 5.48 7.99
CA ALA A 60 -3.57 6.72 8.02
C ALA A 60 -4.55 6.76 9.19
N ASP A 61 -4.77 7.95 9.72
CA ASP A 61 -5.90 8.28 10.58
C ASP A 61 -6.87 9.11 9.73
N LEU A 62 -7.99 8.50 9.37
CA LEU A 62 -9.07 9.07 8.56
C LEU A 62 -10.30 9.40 9.42
N SER A 63 -10.16 9.44 10.76
CA SER A 63 -11.26 9.76 11.68
C SER A 63 -11.77 11.19 11.50
N ASP A 64 -10.90 12.09 11.04
CA ASP A 64 -11.25 13.40 10.51
C ASP A 64 -10.74 13.49 9.06
N PRO A 65 -11.54 13.14 8.04
CA PRO A 65 -11.06 13.11 6.66
C PRO A 65 -10.61 14.48 6.10
N ALA A 66 -11.06 15.57 6.69
CA ALA A 66 -10.64 16.92 6.31
C ALA A 66 -9.20 17.24 6.76
N ASN A 67 -8.76 16.60 7.86
CA ASN A 67 -7.44 16.75 8.46
C ASN A 67 -6.72 15.40 8.59
N SER A 68 -6.93 14.51 7.62
CA SER A 68 -6.35 13.17 7.65
C SER A 68 -4.84 13.21 7.53
N GLU A 69 -4.17 12.37 8.32
CA GLU A 69 -2.74 12.16 8.28
C GLU A 69 -2.42 10.79 7.69
N MET A 70 -1.52 10.77 6.70
CA MET A 70 -1.00 9.53 6.12
C MET A 70 0.51 9.49 6.27
N HIS A 71 1.04 8.39 6.79
CA HIS A 71 2.46 8.17 7.01
C HIS A 71 2.93 6.90 6.36
N TRP A 72 4.14 6.94 5.83
CA TRP A 72 4.85 5.78 5.32
C TRP A 72 6.12 5.54 6.11
N VAL A 73 6.39 4.26 6.41
CA VAL A 73 7.66 3.83 7.00
C VAL A 73 8.13 2.53 6.37
N SER A 74 9.44 2.39 6.21
CA SER A 74 10.08 1.15 5.79
C SER A 74 11.27 0.84 6.70
N ASN A 75 11.49 -0.44 7.01
CA ASN A 75 12.71 -0.88 7.70
C ASN A 75 13.87 -1.15 6.72
N ARG A 76 13.75 -0.69 5.49
CA ARG A 76 14.78 -0.72 4.46
C ARG A 76 15.00 0.66 3.88
N LEU A 77 16.13 0.83 3.23
CA LEU A 77 16.45 2.02 2.44
C LEU A 77 17.16 1.63 1.15
N MET A 78 17.07 2.49 0.14
CA MET A 78 17.83 2.36 -1.10
C MET A 78 19.19 3.02 -0.94
N MET A 79 20.25 2.32 -1.34
CA MET A 79 21.62 2.85 -1.49
C MET A 79 22.11 2.53 -2.91
N GLY A 80 21.92 3.48 -3.82
CA GLY A 80 22.03 3.20 -5.25
C GLY A 80 21.00 2.16 -5.69
N GLN A 81 21.45 1.07 -6.29
CA GLN A 81 20.55 -0.04 -6.68
C GLN A 81 20.35 -1.10 -5.58
N ASN A 82 21.01 -0.96 -4.43
CA ASN A 82 20.96 -1.92 -3.36
C ASN A 82 19.95 -1.53 -2.28
N ILE A 83 19.23 -2.50 -1.77
CA ILE A 83 18.37 -2.37 -0.60
C ILE A 83 19.18 -2.77 0.63
N ARG A 84 19.10 -1.99 1.71
CA ARG A 84 19.82 -2.21 2.96
C ARG A 84 18.90 -2.05 4.17
N PRO A 85 19.18 -2.74 5.30
CA PRO A 85 18.48 -2.49 6.55
C PRO A 85 18.62 -1.03 7.00
N ARG A 86 17.55 -0.49 7.54
CA ARG A 86 17.50 0.86 8.11
C ARG A 86 17.46 0.77 9.63
N LYS A 87 18.26 1.58 10.30
CA LYS A 87 18.30 1.65 11.77
C LYS A 87 17.59 2.87 12.36
N VAL A 88 17.47 3.93 11.56
CA VAL A 88 16.75 5.15 11.94
C VAL A 88 15.53 5.25 11.04
N PHE A 89 14.37 5.42 11.64
CA PHE A 89 13.08 5.49 10.95
C PHE A 89 12.56 6.93 10.99
N PRO A 90 12.98 7.78 10.01
CA PRO A 90 12.45 9.12 9.95
C PRO A 90 10.94 9.02 9.69
N GLU A 91 10.24 9.84 10.42
CA GLU A 91 8.84 10.05 10.19
C GLU A 91 8.64 10.71 8.82
N GLN A 92 7.80 10.10 8.02
CA GLN A 92 7.45 10.65 6.72
C GLN A 92 5.94 10.75 6.60
N ALA A 93 5.42 11.91 7.01
CA ALA A 93 4.07 12.31 6.64
C ALA A 93 4.02 12.54 5.12
N LEU A 94 3.00 12.03 4.48
CA LEU A 94 2.78 12.21 3.05
C LEU A 94 1.92 13.46 2.83
N SER A 95 2.45 14.39 2.05
CA SER A 95 1.66 15.52 1.54
C SER A 95 0.59 15.04 0.55
N PRO A 96 -0.48 15.83 0.31
CA PRO A 96 -1.42 15.50 -0.76
C PRO A 96 -0.71 15.28 -2.10
N GLY A 97 -0.94 14.13 -2.73
CA GLY A 97 -0.27 13.73 -3.96
C GLY A 97 -0.69 12.34 -4.43
N VAL A 98 -0.11 11.91 -5.56
CA VAL A 98 -0.26 10.55 -6.08
C VAL A 98 1.07 9.85 -5.92
N TYR A 99 1.04 8.71 -5.25
CA TYR A 99 2.21 7.93 -4.88
C TYR A 99 2.11 6.49 -5.39
N GLY A 100 3.25 5.88 -5.63
CA GLY A 100 3.34 4.49 -6.00
C GLY A 100 4.18 3.68 -5.02
N LEU A 101 3.62 2.61 -4.48
CA LEU A 101 4.31 1.72 -3.55
C LEU A 101 4.19 0.27 -4.03
N SER A 102 5.33 -0.30 -4.41
CA SER A 102 5.45 -1.71 -4.76
C SER A 102 6.30 -2.45 -3.71
N ASN A 103 7.22 -3.28 -4.17
CA ASN A 103 8.09 -4.11 -3.33
C ASN A 103 9.51 -3.54 -3.18
N ALA A 104 9.68 -2.23 -3.42
CA ALA A 104 10.85 -1.43 -3.08
C ALA A 104 10.44 -0.27 -2.15
N MET A 105 11.12 0.87 -2.20
CA MET A 105 10.71 2.05 -1.42
C MET A 105 9.56 2.80 -2.11
N LEU A 106 8.95 3.72 -1.40
CA LEU A 106 7.94 4.63 -1.96
C LEU A 106 8.50 5.31 -3.20
N ASP A 107 7.68 5.38 -4.25
CA ASP A 107 8.00 5.99 -5.54
C ASP A 107 9.28 5.48 -6.21
N THR A 108 9.75 4.27 -5.86
CA THR A 108 10.82 3.63 -6.63
C THR A 108 10.36 3.45 -8.08
N PRO A 109 11.11 3.99 -9.07
CA PRO A 109 10.63 4.14 -10.45
C PRO A 109 10.66 2.82 -11.25
N TRP A 110 10.11 1.75 -10.69
CA TRP A 110 9.90 0.52 -11.45
C TRP A 110 8.84 0.75 -12.53
N PRO A 111 8.93 0.08 -13.70
CA PRO A 111 8.01 0.29 -14.82
C PRO A 111 6.54 0.27 -14.41
N LYS A 112 6.13 -0.75 -13.65
CA LYS A 112 4.74 -0.84 -13.16
C LYS A 112 4.33 0.32 -12.24
N VAL A 113 5.26 0.85 -11.44
CA VAL A 113 4.98 1.98 -10.54
C VAL A 113 4.73 3.23 -11.38
N ASN A 114 5.65 3.57 -12.29
CA ASN A 114 5.52 4.74 -13.13
C ASN A 114 4.23 4.71 -13.97
N HIS A 115 3.96 3.58 -14.64
CA HIS A 115 2.78 3.44 -15.48
C HIS A 115 1.48 3.50 -14.67
N ARG A 116 1.44 2.89 -13.47
CA ARG A 116 0.21 2.87 -12.65
C ARG A 116 -0.03 4.20 -11.94
N VAL A 117 1.01 4.88 -11.48
CA VAL A 117 0.90 6.25 -10.94
C VAL A 117 0.33 7.20 -11.98
N ALA A 118 0.84 7.17 -13.22
CA ALA A 118 0.33 8.00 -14.30
C ALA A 118 -1.15 7.68 -14.63
N ALA A 119 -1.48 6.38 -14.80
CA ALA A 119 -2.84 5.95 -15.09
C ALA A 119 -3.81 6.26 -13.94
N PHE A 120 -3.38 6.11 -12.69
CA PHE A 120 -4.17 6.46 -11.51
C PHE A 120 -4.41 7.97 -11.43
N ALA A 121 -3.39 8.79 -11.65
CA ALA A 121 -3.53 10.25 -11.68
C ALA A 121 -4.53 10.73 -12.74
N GLN A 122 -4.50 10.15 -13.95
CA GLN A 122 -5.47 10.43 -15.00
C GLN A 122 -6.89 10.02 -14.59
N THR A 123 -7.03 8.82 -13.99
CA THR A 123 -8.31 8.33 -13.50
C THR A 123 -8.88 9.24 -12.41
N LEU A 124 -8.04 9.66 -11.47
CA LEU A 124 -8.40 10.56 -10.37
C LEU A 124 -8.82 11.94 -10.90
N ALA A 125 -8.15 12.48 -11.92
CA ALA A 125 -8.48 13.77 -12.52
C ALA A 125 -9.87 13.77 -13.20
N MET A 126 -10.36 12.59 -13.63
CA MET A 126 -11.68 12.42 -14.23
C MET A 126 -12.76 11.99 -13.24
N ASP A 127 -12.39 11.73 -11.97
CA ASP A 127 -13.35 11.30 -10.95
C ASP A 127 -14.23 12.47 -10.49
N SER A 128 -15.54 12.30 -10.62
CA SER A 128 -16.53 13.27 -10.13
C SER A 128 -16.66 13.35 -8.61
N GLY A 129 -15.95 12.51 -7.88
CA GLY A 129 -16.05 12.37 -6.42
C GLY A 129 -17.29 11.61 -5.95
N GLN A 130 -18.11 11.07 -6.84
CA GLN A 130 -19.23 10.21 -6.48
C GLN A 130 -18.71 8.80 -6.12
N LEU A 131 -19.10 8.29 -4.95
CA LEU A 131 -18.77 6.93 -4.52
C LEU A 131 -19.70 5.91 -5.20
N LYS A 132 -19.67 5.89 -6.51
CA LYS A 132 -20.40 4.92 -7.34
C LYS A 132 -19.46 4.44 -8.43
N ASN A 133 -19.33 3.13 -8.55
CA ASN A 133 -18.55 2.50 -9.60
C ASN A 133 -17.04 2.79 -9.52
N ALA A 134 -16.30 1.96 -8.76
CA ALA A 134 -14.84 1.96 -8.70
C ALA A 134 -14.17 1.20 -9.85
N ASP A 135 -14.91 0.75 -10.88
CA ASP A 135 -14.38 -0.11 -11.95
C ASP A 135 -13.24 0.53 -12.74
N HIS A 136 -13.27 1.83 -12.94
CA HIS A 136 -12.17 2.52 -13.62
C HIS A 136 -10.86 2.48 -12.83
N TYR A 137 -10.91 2.51 -11.49
CA TYR A 137 -9.74 2.29 -10.65
C TYR A 137 -9.28 0.83 -10.66
N LEU A 138 -10.23 -0.12 -10.62
CA LEU A 138 -9.91 -1.55 -10.73
C LEU A 138 -9.24 -1.86 -12.07
N ARG A 139 -9.61 -1.18 -13.17
CA ARG A 139 -8.92 -1.32 -14.47
C ARG A 139 -7.46 -0.85 -14.42
N VAL A 140 -7.13 0.18 -13.63
CA VAL A 140 -5.73 0.60 -13.43
C VAL A 140 -4.91 -0.53 -12.82
N LEU A 141 -5.49 -1.31 -11.91
CA LEU A 141 -4.82 -2.44 -11.24
C LEU A 141 -4.81 -3.73 -12.08
N ALA A 142 -5.65 -3.82 -13.12
CA ALA A 142 -5.82 -5.03 -13.93
C ALA A 142 -4.78 -5.18 -15.07
N ASP A 143 -3.75 -4.33 -15.10
CA ASP A 143 -2.74 -4.34 -16.15
C ASP A 143 -1.77 -5.52 -16.00
N THR A 144 -1.78 -6.41 -17.00
CA THR A 144 -0.92 -7.59 -17.08
C THR A 144 0.36 -7.35 -17.88
N HIS A 145 0.63 -6.11 -18.31
CA HIS A 145 1.81 -5.81 -19.11
C HIS A 145 3.10 -6.08 -18.31
N GLU A 146 3.96 -6.90 -18.88
CA GLU A 146 5.30 -7.17 -18.37
C GLU A 146 6.31 -6.23 -19.01
N ALA A 147 7.24 -5.68 -18.21
CA ALA A 147 8.28 -4.79 -18.70
C ALA A 147 9.30 -5.52 -19.58
N SER A 148 9.96 -4.77 -20.46
CA SER A 148 11.06 -5.29 -21.26
C SER A 148 12.27 -5.69 -20.38
N PRO A 149 13.10 -6.65 -20.80
CA PRO A 149 14.26 -7.10 -20.00
C PRO A 149 15.20 -5.95 -19.57
N GLN A 150 15.31 -4.91 -20.38
CA GLN A 150 16.18 -3.76 -20.13
C GLN A 150 15.67 -2.82 -19.02
N GLU A 151 14.37 -2.88 -18.75
CA GLU A 151 13.70 -2.04 -17.75
C GLU A 151 13.52 -2.76 -16.41
N LEU A 152 13.83 -4.06 -16.37
CA LEU A 152 13.63 -4.85 -15.15
C LEU A 152 14.62 -4.46 -14.05
N PRO A 153 14.17 -4.39 -12.79
CA PRO A 153 15.09 -4.23 -11.68
C PRO A 153 15.88 -5.52 -11.46
N THR A 154 17.02 -5.41 -10.80
CA THR A 154 17.81 -6.56 -10.34
C THR A 154 17.64 -6.68 -8.83
N THR A 155 16.66 -7.45 -8.38
CA THR A 155 16.34 -7.59 -6.95
C THR A 155 16.85 -8.89 -6.32
N GLY A 156 17.47 -9.76 -7.13
CA GLY A 156 18.03 -11.04 -6.66
C GLY A 156 17.12 -12.25 -6.89
N VAL A 157 16.00 -12.08 -7.62
CA VAL A 157 15.24 -13.21 -8.17
C VAL A 157 15.68 -13.50 -9.61
N SER A 158 15.25 -14.64 -10.19
CA SER A 158 15.57 -14.96 -11.59
C SER A 158 14.94 -13.94 -12.56
N LEU A 159 15.49 -13.81 -13.75
CA LEU A 159 14.98 -12.91 -14.79
C LEU A 159 13.51 -13.18 -15.13
N ASP A 160 13.11 -14.44 -15.21
CA ASP A 160 11.72 -14.82 -15.45
C ASP A 160 10.78 -14.33 -14.34
N TRP A 161 11.24 -14.42 -13.09
CA TRP A 161 10.51 -13.84 -11.96
C TRP A 161 10.50 -12.32 -11.96
N GLU A 162 11.62 -11.65 -12.27
CA GLU A 162 11.61 -10.19 -12.42
C GLU A 162 10.58 -9.75 -13.47
N LYS A 163 10.54 -10.45 -14.60
CA LYS A 163 9.62 -10.20 -15.69
C LYS A 163 8.16 -10.41 -15.25
N ALA A 164 7.82 -11.57 -14.72
CA ALA A 164 6.46 -11.88 -14.25
C ALA A 164 5.99 -10.90 -13.15
N LEU A 165 6.88 -10.56 -12.21
CA LEU A 165 6.60 -9.62 -11.14
C LEU A 165 6.61 -8.15 -11.57
N SER A 166 6.94 -7.84 -12.81
CA SER A 166 6.90 -6.47 -13.36
C SER A 166 5.48 -6.03 -13.75
N ALA A 167 4.56 -6.96 -13.94
CA ALA A 167 3.15 -6.64 -14.12
C ALA A 167 2.50 -6.09 -12.85
N ALA A 168 1.50 -5.22 -12.99
CA ALA A 168 0.66 -4.79 -11.86
C ALA A 168 -0.31 -5.90 -11.47
N PHE A 169 -0.93 -6.56 -12.45
CA PHE A 169 -1.72 -7.76 -12.26
C PHE A 169 -0.91 -8.98 -12.71
N ILE A 170 -0.43 -9.74 -11.73
CA ILE A 170 0.42 -10.90 -12.00
C ILE A 170 -0.46 -12.11 -12.33
N LYS A 171 -0.13 -12.80 -13.45
CA LYS A 171 -0.84 -14.00 -13.89
C LYS A 171 0.17 -15.01 -14.40
N THR A 172 0.53 -15.98 -13.55
CA THR A 172 1.37 -17.14 -13.93
C THR A 172 0.66 -18.44 -13.54
N PRO A 173 1.11 -19.60 -14.04
CA PRO A 173 0.48 -20.88 -13.71
C PRO A 173 0.43 -21.21 -12.20
N SER A 174 1.42 -20.76 -11.43
CA SER A 174 1.57 -21.11 -10.02
C SER A 174 1.46 -19.94 -9.05
N TYR A 175 1.44 -18.69 -9.55
CA TYR A 175 1.43 -17.50 -8.75
C TYR A 175 0.67 -16.37 -9.44
N GLY A 176 -0.09 -15.57 -8.70
CA GLY A 176 -0.83 -14.45 -9.28
C GLY A 176 -1.46 -13.52 -8.27
N THR A 177 -1.99 -12.42 -8.77
CA THR A 177 -2.78 -11.47 -8.00
C THR A 177 -4.04 -12.16 -7.48
N ARG A 178 -4.26 -12.09 -6.16
CA ARG A 178 -5.39 -12.75 -5.48
C ARG A 178 -6.56 -11.81 -5.25
N SER A 179 -6.29 -10.52 -5.10
CA SER A 179 -7.34 -9.50 -5.01
C SER A 179 -6.83 -8.13 -5.48
N SER A 180 -7.78 -7.29 -5.87
CA SER A 180 -7.59 -5.86 -6.11
C SER A 180 -8.60 -5.11 -5.28
N THR A 181 -8.12 -4.19 -4.45
CA THR A 181 -8.96 -3.44 -3.51
C THR A 181 -8.82 -1.95 -3.77
N ILE A 182 -9.94 -1.24 -3.83
CA ILE A 182 -10.03 0.21 -3.92
C ILE A 182 -10.71 0.70 -2.64
N LEU A 183 -10.09 1.63 -1.96
CA LEU A 183 -10.69 2.40 -0.88
C LEU A 183 -10.77 3.85 -1.29
N ARG A 184 -11.96 4.42 -1.31
CA ARG A 184 -12.21 5.84 -1.52
C ARG A 184 -12.84 6.44 -0.28
N VAL A 185 -12.29 7.54 0.21
CA VAL A 185 -12.82 8.28 1.35
C VAL A 185 -12.98 9.73 0.93
N ARG A 186 -14.17 10.29 1.16
CA ARG A 186 -14.50 11.68 0.87
C ARG A 186 -14.22 12.56 2.09
N LYS A 187 -14.09 13.85 1.86
CA LYS A 187 -13.89 14.84 2.94
C LYS A 187 -15.08 14.92 3.92
N ASP A 188 -16.27 14.51 3.49
CA ASP A 188 -17.47 14.44 4.32
C ASP A 188 -17.56 13.13 5.15
N GLY A 189 -16.53 12.28 5.11
CA GLY A 189 -16.48 11.02 5.84
C GLY A 189 -17.11 9.83 5.13
N GLN A 190 -17.84 10.04 4.04
CA GLN A 190 -18.39 8.91 3.27
C GLN A 190 -17.25 8.10 2.65
N PHE A 191 -17.37 6.78 2.70
CA PHE A 191 -16.38 5.89 2.08
C PHE A 191 -17.04 4.76 1.28
N GLU A 192 -16.28 4.27 0.32
CA GLU A 192 -16.54 3.05 -0.42
C GLU A 192 -15.26 2.21 -0.46
N MET A 193 -15.36 0.93 -0.11
CA MET A 193 -14.30 -0.06 -0.32
C MET A 193 -14.84 -1.15 -1.24
N VAL A 194 -14.12 -1.39 -2.34
CA VAL A 194 -14.45 -2.42 -3.33
C VAL A 194 -13.30 -3.40 -3.41
N GLU A 195 -13.57 -4.68 -3.26
CA GLU A 195 -12.60 -5.75 -3.48
C GLU A 195 -13.06 -6.69 -4.57
N ARG A 196 -12.18 -6.98 -5.52
CA ARG A 196 -12.36 -8.04 -6.52
C ARG A 196 -11.33 -9.14 -6.25
N ARG A 197 -11.81 -10.37 -6.05
CA ARG A 197 -10.97 -11.54 -5.78
C ARG A 197 -10.81 -12.40 -7.01
N PHE A 198 -9.65 -13.05 -7.11
CA PHE A 198 -9.25 -13.84 -8.26
C PHE A 198 -8.67 -15.19 -7.86
N ASP A 199 -8.86 -16.18 -8.73
CA ASP A 199 -8.12 -17.43 -8.76
C ASP A 199 -7.43 -17.63 -10.13
N ALA A 200 -6.95 -18.84 -10.41
CA ALA A 200 -6.30 -19.17 -11.68
C ALA A 200 -7.25 -19.05 -12.89
N ASN A 201 -8.56 -19.16 -12.69
CA ASN A 201 -9.59 -19.16 -13.73
C ASN A 201 -10.20 -17.76 -13.95
N GLY A 202 -9.94 -16.80 -13.06
CA GLY A 202 -10.44 -15.45 -13.20
C GLY A 202 -11.08 -14.89 -11.92
N THR A 203 -12.10 -14.03 -12.07
CA THR A 203 -12.80 -13.41 -10.94
C THR A 203 -13.70 -14.43 -10.21
N VAL A 204 -13.50 -14.57 -8.90
CA VAL A 204 -14.27 -15.47 -8.02
C VAL A 204 -15.12 -14.74 -6.99
N GLY A 205 -14.96 -13.43 -6.85
CA GLY A 205 -15.76 -12.64 -5.92
C GLY A 205 -15.63 -11.14 -6.16
N HIS A 206 -16.68 -10.43 -5.76
CA HIS A 206 -16.74 -8.98 -5.81
C HIS A 206 -17.55 -8.50 -4.59
N ASP A 207 -16.91 -7.74 -3.72
CA ASP A 207 -17.53 -7.21 -2.50
C ASP A 207 -17.46 -5.69 -2.51
N VAL A 208 -18.51 -5.06 -2.03
CA VAL A 208 -18.61 -3.60 -1.88
C VAL A 208 -19.06 -3.30 -0.45
N VAL A 209 -18.29 -2.47 0.23
CA VAL A 209 -18.63 -1.94 1.56
C VAL A 209 -18.69 -0.43 1.47
N THR A 210 -19.80 0.14 1.86
CA THR A 210 -19.99 1.59 1.96
C THR A 210 -20.33 1.99 3.39
N GLY A 211 -20.08 3.22 3.74
CA GLY A 211 -20.40 3.73 5.07
C GLY A 211 -19.92 5.16 5.26
N GLU A 212 -19.98 5.58 6.49
CA GLU A 212 -19.51 6.88 6.95
C GLU A 212 -18.53 6.69 8.12
N LEU A 213 -17.41 7.41 8.07
CA LEU A 213 -16.47 7.50 9.18
C LEU A 213 -17.07 8.48 10.20
N SER A 214 -17.34 8.01 11.39
CA SER A 214 -17.76 8.88 12.48
C SER A 214 -16.52 9.54 13.10
N ALA A 215 -16.58 10.84 13.32
CA ALA A 215 -15.59 11.52 14.16
C ALA A 215 -15.48 10.79 15.51
N ALA A 216 -14.24 10.64 16.00
CA ALA A 216 -14.06 10.02 17.32
C ALA A 216 -14.85 10.80 18.36
N PRO A 217 -15.61 10.15 19.26
CA PRO A 217 -16.30 10.86 20.33
C PRO A 217 -15.27 11.52 21.23
N GLY A 218 -15.15 12.84 21.15
CA GLY A 218 -14.21 13.63 21.99
C GLY A 218 -13.65 14.91 21.41
N SER A 219 -13.97 15.32 20.16
CA SER A 219 -13.43 16.57 19.59
C SER A 219 -14.30 17.82 19.87
N ASN A 220 -15.31 17.74 20.71
CA ASN A 220 -16.03 18.93 21.19
C ASN A 220 -15.36 19.46 22.47
N LEU A 221 -14.18 20.06 22.34
CA LEU A 221 -13.74 21.07 23.29
C LEU A 221 -14.34 22.39 22.82
N SER A 222 -15.52 22.70 23.31
CA SER A 222 -16.07 24.07 23.31
C SER A 222 -15.09 24.98 24.03
N VAL A 223 -14.74 26.06 23.39
CA VAL A 223 -14.09 27.26 23.96
C VAL A 223 -15.05 27.93 24.91
#